data_ca3bc56edb54450f69771b66e25462c3
#
_entry.id   ca3bc56edb54450f69771b66e25462c3
#
_cell.length_a   1.000
_cell.length_b   1.000
_cell.length_c   1.000
_cell.angle_alpha   90.00
_cell.angle_beta   90.00
_cell.angle_gamma   90.00
#
_symmetry.space_group_name_H-M   'P 1'
#
loop_
_entity.id
_entity.type
_entity.pdbx_description
1 polymer ?
#
loop_
_entity_poly.entity_id
_entity_poly.type
_entity_poly.pdbx_seq_one_letter_code
_entity_poly.pdbx_strand_id
1 'polypeptide(L)'
;VGIEVELGVPASAVNKNVYWYGFIDIVVRDTVQNKIKILDIKTSRMGWNKWQKADKLKAAQLVAYKKYFSDQFGTPIDNIDIEFFIVKRKLLEESMFPQKRIQLLNPASGSVTRKKIQRNIDTFIEYCFDANGNKQKDKNYLAIAGKGAKHCKWCPFKTDYENCPKEN
;
A
#
# COMPACT_ATOMS: atom_id res chain seq x y z
N VAL A 1 2.20 6.52 21.36
CA VAL A 1 1.49 5.67 20.39
C VAL A 1 0.38 6.47 19.78
N GLY A 2 0.29 6.49 18.45
CA GLY A 2 -0.87 7.01 17.71
C GLY A 2 -1.64 5.84 17.09
N ILE A 3 -2.97 5.93 17.08
CA ILE A 3 -3.87 4.95 16.45
C ILE A 3 -4.70 5.70 15.42
N GLU A 4 -4.91 5.09 14.25
CA GLU A 4 -5.62 5.71 13.11
C GLU A 4 -5.08 7.11 12.77
N VAL A 5 -3.75 7.19 12.62
CA VAL A 5 -3.08 8.46 12.33
C VAL A 5 -3.39 8.90 10.91
N GLU A 6 -4.07 10.04 10.79
CA GLU A 6 -4.48 10.60 9.52
C GLU A 6 -3.30 11.17 8.72
N LEU A 7 -3.27 10.82 7.44
CA LEU A 7 -2.39 11.42 6.44
C LEU A 7 -3.22 12.21 5.42
N GLY A 8 -2.80 13.45 5.16
CA GLY A 8 -3.42 14.31 4.17
C GLY A 8 -2.38 15.25 3.56
N VAL A 9 -1.64 14.78 2.56
CA VAL A 9 -0.54 15.53 1.95
C VAL A 9 -0.62 15.50 0.42
N PRO A 10 -0.05 16.48 -0.30
CA PRO A 10 0.08 16.40 -1.74
C PRO A 10 0.75 15.08 -2.15
N ALA A 11 0.09 14.31 -3.02
CA ALA A 11 0.56 12.97 -3.39
C ALA A 11 1.80 12.99 -4.28
N SER A 12 2.02 14.10 -5.00
CA SER A 12 3.10 14.23 -5.95
C SER A 12 3.51 15.69 -6.17
N ALA A 13 4.76 15.89 -6.56
CA ALA A 13 5.25 17.20 -7.01
C ALA A 13 4.73 17.58 -8.40
N VAL A 14 4.30 16.60 -9.22
CA VAL A 14 3.77 16.83 -10.58
C VAL A 14 2.39 17.49 -10.56
N ASN A 15 1.60 17.22 -9.51
CA ASN A 15 0.32 17.91 -9.31
C ASN A 15 0.02 18.05 -7.81
N LYS A 16 0.20 19.24 -7.28
CA LYS A 16 0.00 19.55 -5.86
C LYS A 16 -1.46 19.63 -5.43
N ASN A 17 -2.39 19.63 -6.40
CA ASN A 17 -3.83 19.65 -6.14
C ASN A 17 -4.42 18.26 -5.92
N VAL A 18 -3.62 17.20 -6.12
CA VAL A 18 -4.00 15.81 -5.82
C VAL A 18 -3.37 15.39 -4.50
N TYR A 19 -4.21 14.97 -3.55
CA TYR A 19 -3.78 14.61 -2.22
C TYR A 19 -3.77 13.10 -2.01
N TRP A 20 -2.75 12.63 -1.29
CA TRP A 20 -2.76 11.31 -0.67
C TRP A 20 -3.49 11.42 0.66
N TYR A 21 -4.58 10.69 0.79
CA TYR A 21 -5.37 10.65 2.00
C TYR A 21 -5.50 9.21 2.52
N GLY A 22 -5.36 9.02 3.81
CA GLY A 22 -5.51 7.71 4.43
C GLY A 22 -5.21 7.72 5.92
N PHE A 23 -5.40 6.57 6.54
CA PHE A 23 -5.14 6.36 7.96
C PHE A 23 -4.10 5.27 8.15
N ILE A 24 -3.13 5.53 9.01
CA ILE A 24 -2.16 4.53 9.45
C ILE A 24 -2.72 3.85 10.70
N ASP A 25 -2.80 2.54 10.71
CA ASP A 25 -3.40 1.79 11.82
C ASP A 25 -2.72 2.11 13.15
N ILE A 26 -1.40 2.00 13.22
CA ILE A 26 -0.63 2.29 14.45
C ILE A 26 0.70 2.95 14.12
N VAL A 27 1.03 4.00 14.86
CA VAL A 27 2.35 4.63 14.88
C VAL A 27 2.93 4.55 16.29
N VAL A 28 4.10 3.97 16.42
CA VAL A 28 4.84 3.87 17.68
C VAL A 28 6.10 4.72 17.59
N ARG A 29 6.34 5.55 18.60
CA ARG A 29 7.60 6.28 18.75
C ARG A 29 8.46 5.59 19.80
N ASP A 30 9.66 5.18 19.40
CA ASP A 30 10.74 4.79 20.29
C ASP A 30 11.49 6.07 20.71
N THR A 31 11.32 6.46 21.97
CA THR A 31 11.95 7.70 22.50
C THR A 31 13.43 7.51 22.81
N VAL A 32 13.88 6.28 23.00
CA VAL A 32 15.29 5.97 23.28
C VAL A 32 16.14 6.05 22.00
N GLN A 33 15.64 5.41 20.93
CA GLN A 33 16.33 5.40 19.63
C GLN A 33 15.93 6.59 18.73
N ASN A 34 14.96 7.40 19.15
CA ASN A 34 14.33 8.46 18.36
C ASN A 34 13.84 7.97 16.99
N LYS A 35 13.23 6.80 16.97
CA LYS A 35 12.68 6.16 15.78
C LYS A 35 11.15 6.11 15.83
N ILE A 36 10.56 6.14 14.64
CA ILE A 36 9.13 5.90 14.43
C ILE A 36 8.98 4.51 13.82
N LYS A 37 8.03 3.74 14.30
CA LYS A 37 7.59 2.49 13.66
C LYS A 37 6.14 2.62 13.24
N ILE A 38 5.89 2.46 11.95
CA ILE A 38 4.56 2.41 11.35
C ILE A 38 4.16 0.94 11.23
N LEU A 39 3.03 0.59 11.82
CA LEU A 39 2.46 -0.75 11.78
C LEU A 39 1.16 -0.73 10.98
N ASP A 40 1.03 -1.66 10.05
CA ASP A 40 -0.20 -1.92 9.32
C ASP A 40 -0.71 -3.32 9.71
N ILE A 41 -1.93 -3.35 10.29
CA ILE A 41 -2.52 -4.56 10.83
C ILE A 41 -3.24 -5.33 9.72
N LYS A 42 -2.86 -6.57 9.54
CA LYS A 42 -3.53 -7.47 8.59
C LYS A 42 -4.00 -8.73 9.31
N THR A 43 -5.17 -9.21 8.94
CA THR A 43 -5.63 -10.52 9.38
C THR A 43 -5.43 -11.56 8.29
N SER A 44 -5.06 -12.76 8.68
CA SER A 44 -4.93 -13.89 7.77
C SER A 44 -5.39 -15.17 8.44
N ARG A 45 -5.90 -16.15 7.69
CA ARG A 45 -6.31 -17.43 8.29
C ARG A 45 -5.14 -18.09 9.02
N MET A 46 -3.99 -18.26 8.35
CA MET A 46 -2.82 -18.98 8.89
C MET A 46 -1.52 -18.20 8.81
N GLY A 47 -1.59 -16.90 8.49
CA GLY A 47 -0.44 -16.05 8.20
C GLY A 47 -0.18 -15.92 6.70
N TRP A 48 0.84 -15.15 6.35
CA TRP A 48 1.25 -14.94 4.97
C TRP A 48 2.31 -15.96 4.55
N ASN A 49 2.09 -16.61 3.42
CA ASN A 49 3.06 -17.48 2.77
C ASN A 49 4.10 -16.66 1.98
N LYS A 50 5.09 -17.36 1.37
CA LYS A 50 6.16 -16.70 0.61
C LYS A 50 5.67 -15.81 -0.53
N TRP A 51 4.58 -16.17 -1.20
CA TRP A 51 4.03 -15.41 -2.31
C TRP A 51 3.33 -14.13 -1.83
N GLN A 52 2.57 -14.22 -0.76
CA GLN A 52 1.92 -13.06 -0.14
C GLN A 52 2.94 -12.07 0.44
N LYS A 53 4.05 -12.59 1.01
CA LYS A 53 5.14 -11.75 1.52
C LYS A 53 5.92 -11.05 0.39
N ALA A 54 6.03 -11.69 -0.78
CA ALA A 54 6.70 -11.13 -1.95
C ALA A 54 5.81 -10.18 -2.77
N ASP A 55 4.55 -9.98 -2.39
CA ASP A 55 3.60 -9.14 -3.11
C ASP A 55 3.99 -7.65 -2.98
N LYS A 56 4.50 -7.11 -4.08
CA LYS A 56 4.97 -5.72 -4.14
C LYS A 56 3.84 -4.69 -4.01
N LEU A 57 2.60 -5.04 -4.38
CA LEU A 57 1.46 -4.13 -4.26
C LEU A 57 1.08 -3.93 -2.79
N LYS A 58 1.11 -5.01 -1.98
CA LYS A 58 0.90 -4.88 -0.54
C LYS A 58 1.99 -4.02 0.11
N ALA A 59 3.25 -4.28 -0.24
CA ALA A 59 4.36 -3.48 0.27
C ALA A 59 4.26 -1.99 -0.12
N ALA A 60 3.70 -1.68 -1.30
CA ALA A 60 3.61 -0.32 -1.80
C ALA A 60 2.81 0.61 -0.87
N GLN A 61 1.70 0.14 -0.29
CA GLN A 61 0.91 0.90 0.68
C GLN A 61 1.76 1.36 1.87
N LEU A 62 2.46 0.42 2.48
CA LEU A 62 3.24 0.70 3.69
C LEU A 62 4.46 1.58 3.41
N VAL A 63 5.08 1.41 2.23
CA VAL A 63 6.18 2.28 1.77
C VAL A 63 5.69 3.71 1.47
N ALA A 64 4.48 3.85 0.92
CA ALA A 64 3.85 5.15 0.72
C ALA A 64 3.56 5.82 2.07
N TYR A 65 3.04 5.10 3.05
CA TYR A 65 2.86 5.62 4.41
C TYR A 65 4.15 6.16 5.02
N LYS A 66 5.27 5.42 4.87
CA LYS A 66 6.58 5.88 5.33
C LYS A 66 6.97 7.24 4.73
N LYS A 67 6.79 7.40 3.41
CA LYS A 67 7.09 8.65 2.72
C LYS A 67 6.18 9.78 3.18
N TYR A 68 4.87 9.58 3.11
CA TYR A 68 3.91 10.64 3.40
C TYR A 68 3.86 11.01 4.89
N PHE A 69 4.16 10.08 5.78
CA PHE A 69 4.39 10.39 7.19
C PHE A 69 5.62 11.29 7.38
N SER A 70 6.72 10.98 6.69
CA SER A 70 7.91 11.84 6.69
C SER A 70 7.59 13.25 6.19
N ASP A 71 6.85 13.36 5.08
CA ASP A 71 6.47 14.63 4.48
C ASP A 71 5.56 15.47 5.40
N GLN A 72 4.58 14.84 6.05
CA GLN A 72 3.59 15.52 6.89
C GLN A 72 4.15 15.94 8.25
N PHE A 73 4.94 15.08 8.88
CA PHE A 73 5.39 15.29 10.26
C PHE A 73 6.86 15.72 10.36
N GLY A 74 7.55 15.92 9.23
CA GLY A 74 8.95 16.36 9.20
C GLY A 74 9.94 15.34 9.80
N THR A 75 9.53 14.10 10.02
CA THR A 75 10.39 13.05 10.56
C THR A 75 11.36 12.58 9.48
N PRO A 76 12.69 12.54 9.74
CA PRO A 76 13.64 11.99 8.78
C PRO A 76 13.24 10.58 8.34
N ILE A 77 13.16 10.35 7.03
CA ILE A 77 12.62 9.11 6.48
C ILE A 77 13.41 7.86 6.91
N ASP A 78 14.69 8.03 7.19
CA ASP A 78 15.56 6.92 7.64
C ASP A 78 15.36 6.58 9.13
N ASN A 79 14.66 7.46 9.88
CA ASN A 79 14.22 7.21 11.24
C ASN A 79 12.83 6.55 11.31
N ILE A 80 12.24 6.22 10.17
CA ILE A 80 10.92 5.57 10.09
C ILE A 80 11.11 4.12 9.66
N ASP A 81 10.71 3.18 10.51
CA ASP A 81 10.60 1.77 10.19
C ASP A 81 9.15 1.42 9.86
N ILE A 82 8.94 0.44 8.99
CA ILE A 82 7.61 -0.03 8.58
C ILE A 82 7.50 -1.54 8.75
N GLU A 83 6.35 -2.00 9.24
CA GLU A 83 6.13 -3.41 9.52
C GLU A 83 4.67 -3.81 9.35
N PHE A 84 4.41 -4.93 8.72
CA PHE A 84 3.11 -5.60 8.77
C PHE A 84 2.97 -6.39 10.06
N PHE A 85 1.90 -6.14 10.79
CA PHE A 85 1.49 -6.90 11.96
C PHE A 85 0.36 -7.86 11.59
N ILE A 86 0.72 -9.12 11.29
CA ILE A 86 -0.21 -10.08 10.71
C ILE A 86 -0.75 -10.99 11.82
N VAL A 87 -2.05 -10.87 12.11
CA VAL A 87 -2.75 -11.70 13.09
C VAL A 87 -3.30 -12.95 12.40
N LYS A 88 -2.85 -14.12 12.85
CA LYS A 88 -3.36 -15.40 12.39
C LYS A 88 -4.66 -15.72 13.12
N ARG A 89 -5.76 -15.88 12.36
CA ARG A 89 -7.06 -16.23 12.94
C ARG A 89 -7.14 -17.69 13.38
N LYS A 90 -6.41 -18.58 12.70
CA LYS A 90 -6.32 -20.00 13.02
C LYS A 90 -4.86 -20.43 13.23
N LEU A 91 -4.61 -21.26 14.23
CA LEU A 91 -3.38 -22.01 14.43
C LEU A 91 -3.64 -23.46 14.10
N LEU A 92 -2.60 -24.23 13.77
CA LEU A 92 -2.72 -25.68 13.54
C LEU A 92 -2.91 -26.37 14.88
N GLU A 93 -3.96 -27.17 15.03
CA GLU A 93 -4.32 -27.82 16.28
C GLU A 93 -3.31 -28.94 16.65
N GLU A 94 -2.75 -29.61 15.66
CA GLU A 94 -1.84 -30.76 15.81
C GLU A 94 -0.39 -30.40 15.49
N SER A 95 0.06 -29.21 15.84
CA SER A 95 1.45 -28.81 15.57
C SER A 95 2.39 -29.35 16.65
N MET A 96 3.42 -30.08 16.25
CA MET A 96 4.51 -30.53 17.13
C MET A 96 5.36 -29.38 17.68
N PHE A 97 5.24 -28.19 17.10
CA PHE A 97 6.02 -27.02 17.48
C PHE A 97 5.14 -25.87 17.95
N PRO A 98 5.61 -25.05 18.93
CA PRO A 98 4.89 -23.86 19.37
C PRO A 98 4.63 -22.91 18.19
N GLN A 99 3.42 -22.42 18.08
CA GLN A 99 3.02 -21.52 17.01
C GLN A 99 2.82 -20.11 17.55
N LYS A 100 3.35 -19.13 16.82
CA LYS A 100 3.10 -17.72 17.11
C LYS A 100 1.83 -17.27 16.39
N ARG A 101 0.91 -16.65 17.13
CA ARG A 101 -0.31 -16.03 16.55
C ARG A 101 0.01 -14.80 15.70
N ILE A 102 1.08 -14.11 16.03
CA ILE A 102 1.53 -12.92 15.31
C ILE A 102 2.68 -13.27 14.37
N GLN A 103 2.58 -12.77 13.15
CA GLN A 103 3.66 -12.80 12.17
C GLN A 103 4.03 -11.37 11.81
N LEU A 104 5.30 -11.02 11.97
CA LEU A 104 5.84 -9.72 11.61
C LEU A 104 6.52 -9.82 10.24
N LEU A 105 6.41 -8.76 9.44
CA LEU A 105 7.07 -8.67 8.14
C LEU A 105 7.45 -7.22 7.83
N ASN A 106 8.75 -7.00 7.65
CA ASN A 106 9.30 -5.72 7.22
C ASN A 106 9.51 -5.72 5.71
N PRO A 107 8.70 -5.01 4.92
CA PRO A 107 8.91 -4.91 3.48
C PRO A 107 10.13 -4.05 3.16
N ALA A 108 10.77 -4.34 2.01
CA ALA A 108 11.86 -3.50 1.52
C ALA A 108 11.37 -2.06 1.25
N SER A 109 11.99 -1.08 1.90
CA SER A 109 11.61 0.33 1.85
C SER A 109 12.78 1.29 1.56
N GLY A 110 13.87 0.77 1.00
CA GLY A 110 15.03 1.56 0.60
C GLY A 110 14.71 2.58 -0.50
N SER A 111 15.66 3.46 -0.79
CA SER A 111 15.48 4.57 -1.75
C SER A 111 15.00 4.14 -3.13
N VAL A 112 15.52 3.00 -3.63
CA VAL A 112 15.12 2.44 -4.94
C VAL A 112 13.63 2.07 -4.95
N THR A 113 13.16 1.39 -3.90
CA THR A 113 11.74 1.00 -3.77
C THR A 113 10.85 2.22 -3.66
N ARG A 114 11.23 3.19 -2.83
CA ARG A 114 10.47 4.44 -2.64
C ARG A 114 10.35 5.23 -3.97
N LYS A 115 11.47 5.41 -4.69
CA LYS A 115 11.48 6.09 -5.99
C LYS A 115 10.60 5.40 -7.03
N LYS A 116 10.58 4.06 -7.04
CA LYS A 116 9.73 3.29 -7.95
C LYS A 116 8.24 3.50 -7.63
N ILE A 117 7.87 3.45 -6.35
CA ILE A 117 6.48 3.64 -5.93
C ILE A 117 6.04 5.08 -6.22
N GLN A 118 6.88 6.08 -5.92
CA GLN A 118 6.57 7.47 -6.23
C GLN A 118 6.36 7.67 -7.74
N ARG A 119 7.22 7.11 -8.59
CA ARG A 119 7.05 7.19 -10.05
C ARG A 119 5.72 6.59 -10.50
N ASN A 120 5.29 5.47 -9.91
CA ASN A 120 3.98 4.89 -10.25
C ASN A 120 2.82 5.81 -9.84
N ILE A 121 2.95 6.49 -8.70
CA ILE A 121 1.96 7.49 -8.23
C ILE A 121 1.95 8.70 -9.16
N ASP A 122 3.12 9.23 -9.53
CA ASP A 122 3.25 10.35 -10.44
C ASP A 122 2.59 10.02 -11.80
N THR A 123 2.93 8.88 -12.39
CA THR A 123 2.32 8.40 -13.63
C THR A 123 0.80 8.26 -13.52
N PHE A 124 0.30 7.74 -12.41
CA PHE A 124 -1.14 7.64 -12.17
C PHE A 124 -1.81 9.02 -12.12
N ILE A 125 -1.18 9.98 -11.42
CA ILE A 125 -1.69 11.35 -11.30
C ILE A 125 -1.71 12.04 -12.66
N GLU A 126 -0.61 12.00 -13.41
CA GLU A 126 -0.51 12.57 -14.75
C GLU A 126 -1.54 11.96 -15.71
N TYR A 127 -1.81 10.68 -15.56
CA TYR A 127 -2.76 9.99 -16.44
C TYR A 127 -4.22 10.25 -16.08
N CYS A 128 -4.54 10.37 -14.79
CA CYS A 128 -5.93 10.38 -14.31
C CYS A 128 -6.47 11.75 -13.95
N PHE A 129 -5.61 12.77 -13.76
CA PHE A 129 -6.03 14.08 -13.29
C PHE A 129 -5.59 15.20 -14.23
N ASP A 130 -6.38 16.28 -14.30
CA ASP A 130 -6.01 17.51 -14.99
C ASP A 130 -5.10 18.40 -14.11
N ALA A 131 -4.64 19.53 -14.62
CA ALA A 131 -3.78 20.46 -13.90
C ALA A 131 -4.42 21.01 -12.61
N ASN A 132 -5.74 21.05 -12.54
CA ASN A 132 -6.48 21.52 -11.37
C ASN A 132 -6.73 20.42 -10.33
N GLY A 133 -6.29 19.18 -10.60
CA GLY A 133 -6.52 18.03 -9.74
C GLY A 133 -7.88 17.36 -9.90
N ASN A 134 -8.65 17.71 -10.95
CA ASN A 134 -9.90 17.06 -11.24
C ASN A 134 -9.67 15.78 -12.03
N LYS A 135 -10.46 14.74 -11.74
CA LYS A 135 -10.42 13.50 -12.51
C LYS A 135 -10.83 13.75 -13.97
N GLN A 136 -10.02 13.27 -14.91
CA GLN A 136 -10.31 13.35 -16.34
C GLN A 136 -11.40 12.34 -16.69
N LYS A 137 -12.69 12.81 -16.71
CA LYS A 137 -13.87 11.96 -16.94
C LYS A 137 -13.97 11.46 -18.38
N ASP A 138 -13.56 12.29 -19.34
CA ASP A 138 -13.69 12.01 -20.77
C ASP A 138 -12.57 11.15 -21.35
N LYS A 139 -11.64 10.72 -20.50
CA LYS A 139 -10.53 9.88 -20.90
C LYS A 139 -10.96 8.41 -20.93
N ASN A 140 -10.73 7.75 -22.05
CA ASN A 140 -10.95 6.30 -22.14
C ASN A 140 -9.83 5.56 -21.40
N TYR A 141 -10.18 4.95 -20.28
CA TYR A 141 -9.22 4.15 -19.48
C TYR A 141 -9.26 2.71 -19.96
N LEU A 142 -8.15 2.25 -20.54
CA LEU A 142 -8.02 0.87 -21.01
C LEU A 142 -8.12 -0.12 -19.86
N ALA A 143 -8.93 -1.15 -20.05
CA ALA A 143 -9.04 -2.25 -19.12
C ALA A 143 -7.83 -3.20 -19.28
N ILE A 144 -7.02 -3.35 -18.24
CA ILE A 144 -5.83 -4.20 -18.27
C ILE A 144 -6.14 -5.54 -17.61
N ALA A 145 -6.29 -6.58 -18.44
CA ALA A 145 -6.57 -7.95 -17.95
C ALA A 145 -5.41 -8.57 -17.15
N GLY A 146 -4.18 -8.11 -17.39
CA GLY A 146 -2.97 -8.70 -16.85
C GLY A 146 -2.64 -10.08 -17.46
N LYS A 147 -1.48 -10.63 -17.12
CA LYS A 147 -1.02 -11.93 -17.63
C LYS A 147 -2.00 -13.04 -17.23
N GLY A 148 -2.52 -13.78 -18.22
CA GLY A 148 -3.50 -14.86 -18.02
C GLY A 148 -4.85 -14.37 -17.49
N ALA A 149 -5.27 -13.17 -17.87
CA ALA A 149 -6.52 -12.54 -17.41
C ALA A 149 -6.65 -12.48 -15.87
N LYS A 150 -5.53 -12.36 -15.17
CA LYS A 150 -5.44 -12.40 -13.70
C LYS A 150 -6.36 -11.40 -13.02
N HIS A 151 -6.47 -10.17 -13.56
CA HIS A 151 -7.30 -9.12 -13.00
C HIS A 151 -8.79 -9.29 -13.31
N CYS A 152 -9.14 -10.10 -14.31
CA CYS A 152 -10.51 -10.37 -14.69
C CYS A 152 -11.17 -11.50 -13.87
N LYS A 153 -10.38 -12.32 -13.17
CA LYS A 153 -10.89 -13.49 -12.47
C LYS A 153 -12.05 -13.19 -11.51
N TRP A 154 -11.97 -12.06 -10.82
CA TRP A 154 -12.95 -11.63 -9.81
C TRP A 154 -13.59 -10.28 -10.14
N CYS A 155 -13.42 -9.80 -11.38
CA CYS A 155 -13.99 -8.55 -11.83
C CYS A 155 -15.51 -8.69 -12.03
N PRO A 156 -16.34 -7.81 -11.45
CA PRO A 156 -17.78 -7.85 -11.66
C PRO A 156 -18.18 -7.58 -13.12
N PHE A 157 -17.35 -6.88 -13.89
CA PHE A 157 -17.58 -6.57 -15.30
C PHE A 157 -16.99 -7.63 -16.26
N LYS A 158 -16.60 -8.80 -15.77
CA LYS A 158 -15.95 -9.83 -16.60
C LYS A 158 -16.80 -10.27 -17.80
N THR A 159 -18.12 -10.29 -17.63
CA THR A 159 -19.09 -10.70 -18.65
C THR A 159 -19.87 -9.53 -19.25
N ASP A 160 -19.61 -8.33 -18.78
CA ASP A 160 -20.26 -7.11 -19.23
C ASP A 160 -19.37 -6.46 -20.32
N TYR A 161 -19.71 -6.75 -21.57
CA TYR A 161 -18.95 -6.27 -22.73
C TYR A 161 -19.17 -4.79 -23.02
N GLU A 162 -20.26 -4.17 -22.53
CA GLU A 162 -20.54 -2.75 -22.70
C GLU A 162 -19.71 -1.89 -21.75
N ASN A 163 -19.52 -2.35 -20.50
CA ASN A 163 -18.81 -1.60 -19.46
C ASN A 163 -17.36 -2.04 -19.24
N CYS A 164 -16.91 -3.11 -19.91
CA CYS A 164 -15.54 -3.57 -19.88
C CYS A 164 -14.92 -3.49 -21.27
N PRO A 165 -14.32 -2.35 -21.64
CA PRO A 165 -13.63 -2.22 -22.92
C PRO A 165 -12.38 -3.10 -22.93
N LYS A 166 -12.52 -4.36 -23.32
CA LYS A 166 -11.40 -5.22 -23.69
C LYS A 166 -10.97 -4.82 -25.08
N GLU A 167 -9.68 -4.56 -25.26
CA GLU A 167 -9.12 -4.62 -26.62
C GLU A 167 -9.34 -6.04 -27.14
N ASN A 168 -10.05 -6.17 -28.25
CA ASN A 168 -10.19 -7.39 -29.02
C ASN A 168 -8.87 -7.72 -29.72
#